data_6f9336ebfd91bb9f9a3f429a978126c4
#
_entry.id   6f9336ebfd91bb9f9a3f429a978126c4
#
_cell.length_a   1.000
_cell.length_b   1.000
_cell.length_c   1.000
_cell.angle_alpha   90.00
_cell.angle_beta   90.00
_cell.angle_gamma   90.00
#
_symmetry.space_group_name_H-M   'P 1'
#
loop_
_entity.id
_entity.type
_entity.pdbx_description
1 polymer ?
#
loop_
_entity_poly.entity_id
_entity_poly.type
_entity_poly.pdbx_seq_one_letter_code
_entity_poly.pdbx_strand_id
1 'polypeptide(L)'
;MTIKSAVLGMALPVLAWAQSVEVRADRESHVYACGEPATFVVRVTGADRQPVTSGQLSVTLTNFGTQQVAHAVFDLAKANPVTCAGTLREPGFLKCTAVATLGKTFKGLSGVAYEPEKIVAGSARPADFDAFWDAAIARLEAEVPLDPRVERFEKHCTDKHDAFKVSFATFDGLRVYGFLSVPKGQGPFPVEVNVPGAGPGVIGPNVGIADRGFIHLVMNVHPFEPAADAAGQKNRYAEQDRQVQARFGVKRYCQAGAAQRETYFYYRIMLGINRAVNWVVARPDADKTHVGYTGSSQGGGFGFYLLGLNRTFTKGVIHVPAITDLLGFQKGRDSGWPKLIENMRPSDKAAALKVAPYFDGAHFAPRITCPVRVSVGFIDETCPPAAVYAGYNALRVADKQIGHGIGMPHRVFPEFYERFDQKWLRQR
;
A
#
# COMPACT_ATOMS: atom_id res chain seq x y z
N MET A 1 27.04 20.60 64.89
CA MET A 1 26.28 20.96 63.67
C MET A 1 26.30 19.72 62.79
N THR A 2 25.28 18.87 62.87
CA THR A 2 25.26 17.52 62.27
C THR A 2 24.42 17.62 60.99
N ILE A 3 25.04 17.40 59.82
CA ILE A 3 24.40 17.41 58.51
C ILE A 3 23.74 16.01 58.30
N LYS A 4 22.42 16.00 58.22
CA LYS A 4 21.65 14.81 57.83
C LYS A 4 21.59 14.74 56.30
N SER A 5 22.26 13.77 55.72
CA SER A 5 22.11 13.47 54.27
C SER A 5 20.77 12.74 54.05
N ALA A 6 19.88 13.36 53.26
CA ALA A 6 18.68 12.75 52.74
C ALA A 6 19.00 11.98 51.48
N VAL A 7 18.86 10.68 51.51
CA VAL A 7 18.93 9.81 50.33
C VAL A 7 17.58 9.91 49.60
N LEU A 8 17.56 10.59 48.44
CA LEU A 8 16.41 10.63 47.52
C LEU A 8 16.39 9.31 46.74
N GLY A 9 15.53 8.40 47.11
CA GLY A 9 15.28 7.18 46.33
C GLY A 9 14.58 7.54 45.01
N MET A 10 15.29 7.48 43.90
CA MET A 10 14.67 7.52 42.54
C MET A 10 13.91 6.19 42.36
N ALA A 11 12.58 6.22 42.46
CA ALA A 11 11.74 5.16 41.96
C ALA A 11 11.83 5.15 40.42
N LEU A 12 12.48 4.14 39.85
CA LEU A 12 12.44 3.86 38.42
C LEU A 12 10.97 3.62 38.03
N PRO A 13 10.47 4.21 36.93
CA PRO A 13 9.13 3.92 36.46
C PRO A 13 9.07 2.44 36.10
N VAL A 14 8.24 1.68 36.82
CA VAL A 14 7.87 0.33 36.43
C VAL A 14 7.09 0.48 35.13
N LEU A 15 7.70 0.15 33.99
CA LEU A 15 7.01 0.01 32.71
C LEU A 15 5.90 -1.05 32.92
N ALA A 16 4.66 -0.59 33.07
CA ALA A 16 3.50 -1.46 33.14
C ALA A 16 3.38 -2.17 31.79
N TRP A 17 3.64 -3.46 31.76
CA TRP A 17 3.44 -4.29 30.57
C TRP A 17 1.95 -4.42 30.31
N ALA A 18 1.56 -4.33 29.04
CA ALA A 18 0.17 -4.51 28.65
C ALA A 18 -0.15 -6.01 28.53
N GLN A 19 -1.37 -6.40 28.85
CA GLN A 19 -1.92 -7.71 28.52
C GLN A 19 -1.81 -7.93 27.01
N SER A 20 -1.48 -9.14 26.55
CA SER A 20 -1.27 -9.45 25.15
C SER A 20 -1.83 -10.81 24.76
N VAL A 21 -2.23 -10.92 23.49
CA VAL A 21 -2.60 -12.17 22.82
C VAL A 21 -1.59 -12.42 21.73
N GLU A 22 -0.75 -13.44 21.92
CA GLU A 22 0.25 -13.86 20.93
C GLU A 22 -0.28 -15.06 20.16
N VAL A 23 -0.11 -15.02 18.83
CA VAL A 23 -0.51 -16.12 17.93
C VAL A 23 0.69 -16.50 17.09
N ARG A 24 1.11 -17.76 17.14
CA ARG A 24 2.21 -18.30 16.34
C ARG A 24 1.74 -19.49 15.52
N ALA A 25 2.19 -19.59 14.27
CA ALA A 25 2.05 -20.82 13.50
C ALA A 25 3.10 -21.85 13.92
N ASP A 26 2.81 -23.13 13.69
CA ASP A 26 3.69 -24.25 14.01
C ASP A 26 4.90 -24.38 13.05
N ARG A 27 4.90 -23.63 11.94
CA ARG A 27 5.99 -23.61 10.94
C ARG A 27 6.57 -22.20 10.80
N GLU A 28 7.87 -22.08 10.96
CA GLU A 28 8.61 -20.81 10.87
C GLU A 28 8.48 -20.12 9.50
N SER A 29 8.44 -20.90 8.41
CA SER A 29 8.26 -20.38 7.06
C SER A 29 6.90 -19.74 6.81
N HIS A 30 5.88 -20.10 7.62
CA HIS A 30 4.47 -19.73 7.41
C HIS A 30 3.92 -20.08 6.01
N VAL A 31 4.52 -21.06 5.31
CA VAL A 31 4.10 -21.50 3.97
C VAL A 31 3.77 -23.00 3.99
N TYR A 32 2.63 -23.36 3.42
CA TYR A 32 2.04 -24.71 3.42
C TYR A 32 1.59 -25.10 2.01
N ALA A 33 1.53 -26.40 1.75
CA ALA A 33 0.84 -26.92 0.58
C ALA A 33 -0.69 -26.92 0.79
N CYS A 34 -1.46 -26.76 -0.29
CA CYS A 34 -2.91 -26.89 -0.22
C CYS A 34 -3.33 -28.27 0.29
N GLY A 35 -4.25 -28.31 1.27
CA GLY A 35 -4.67 -29.54 1.97
C GLY A 35 -3.84 -29.88 3.20
N GLU A 36 -2.67 -29.29 3.40
CA GLU A 36 -1.85 -29.49 4.60
C GLU A 36 -2.45 -28.72 5.80
N PRO A 37 -2.53 -29.30 7.01
CA PRO A 37 -3.01 -28.58 8.18
C PRO A 37 -1.95 -27.59 8.69
N ALA A 38 -2.36 -26.36 9.02
CA ALA A 38 -1.58 -25.39 9.78
C ALA A 38 -2.14 -25.28 11.20
N THR A 39 -1.26 -25.35 12.20
CA THR A 39 -1.64 -25.25 13.61
C THR A 39 -1.20 -23.90 14.17
N PHE A 40 -2.12 -23.18 14.79
CA PHE A 40 -1.83 -21.95 15.51
C PHE A 40 -1.80 -22.21 17.01
N VAL A 41 -0.72 -21.80 17.67
CA VAL A 41 -0.58 -21.75 19.11
C VAL A 41 -0.92 -20.35 19.59
N VAL A 42 -1.91 -20.22 20.46
CA VAL A 42 -2.37 -18.94 21.00
C VAL A 42 -2.06 -18.88 22.51
N ARG A 43 -1.32 -17.86 22.91
CA ARG A 43 -0.97 -17.59 24.29
C ARG A 43 -1.52 -16.24 24.73
N VAL A 44 -2.20 -16.20 25.87
CA VAL A 44 -2.67 -14.96 26.50
C VAL A 44 -1.82 -14.66 27.72
N THR A 45 -1.19 -13.50 27.76
CA THR A 45 -0.25 -13.09 28.81
C THR A 45 -0.78 -11.86 29.52
N GLY A 46 -0.76 -11.91 30.89
CA GLY A 46 -1.13 -10.79 31.74
C GLY A 46 -0.07 -9.68 31.80
N ALA A 47 -0.38 -8.57 32.47
CA ALA A 47 0.55 -7.47 32.71
C ALA A 47 1.77 -7.86 33.56
N ASP A 48 1.67 -8.96 34.31
CA ASP A 48 2.72 -9.58 35.11
C ASP A 48 3.61 -10.56 34.32
N ARG A 49 3.39 -10.68 33.00
CA ARG A 49 4.03 -11.65 32.09
C ARG A 49 3.69 -13.12 32.35
N GLN A 50 2.73 -13.39 33.25
CA GLN A 50 2.28 -14.75 33.48
C GLN A 50 1.12 -15.12 32.54
N PRO A 51 0.94 -16.42 32.25
CA PRO A 51 -0.24 -16.86 31.51
C PRO A 51 -1.52 -16.47 32.26
N VAL A 52 -2.48 -15.92 31.56
CA VAL A 52 -3.80 -15.63 32.12
C VAL A 52 -4.51 -16.94 32.44
N THR A 53 -5.09 -17.04 33.62
CA THR A 53 -5.75 -18.26 34.18
C THR A 53 -7.26 -18.10 34.34
N SER A 54 -7.88 -17.08 33.74
CA SER A 54 -9.34 -16.87 33.77
C SER A 54 -9.80 -16.06 32.56
N GLY A 55 -11.07 -16.24 32.18
CA GLY A 55 -11.67 -15.55 31.04
C GLY A 55 -11.81 -16.44 29.80
N GLN A 56 -12.38 -15.87 28.74
CA GLN A 56 -12.65 -16.60 27.51
C GLN A 56 -11.72 -16.11 26.38
N LEU A 57 -11.27 -17.06 25.54
CA LEU A 57 -10.52 -16.83 24.33
C LEU A 57 -11.27 -17.42 23.14
N SER A 58 -11.72 -16.55 22.23
CA SER A 58 -12.31 -16.95 20.94
C SER A 58 -11.20 -16.98 19.87
N VAL A 59 -11.06 -18.10 19.16
CA VAL A 59 -10.12 -18.26 18.05
C VAL A 59 -10.91 -18.57 16.79
N THR A 60 -10.73 -17.74 15.75
CA THR A 60 -11.40 -17.91 14.46
C THR A 60 -10.36 -17.98 13.36
N LEU A 61 -10.46 -18.98 12.50
CA LEU A 61 -9.68 -19.13 11.28
C LEU A 61 -10.54 -18.79 10.07
N THR A 62 -10.05 -17.92 9.19
CA THR A 62 -10.72 -17.56 7.94
C THR A 62 -9.75 -17.63 6.76
N ASN A 63 -10.26 -17.75 5.54
CA ASN A 63 -9.45 -17.67 4.31
C ASN A 63 -9.00 -16.22 3.97
N PHE A 64 -8.84 -15.36 4.95
CA PHE A 64 -8.61 -13.92 4.79
C PHE A 64 -9.77 -13.22 4.05
N GLY A 65 -11.01 -13.69 4.29
CA GLY A 65 -12.24 -13.20 3.66
C GLY A 65 -13.47 -13.65 4.44
N THR A 66 -14.54 -13.92 3.72
CA THR A 66 -15.85 -14.25 4.30
C THR A 66 -15.98 -15.70 4.77
N GLN A 67 -15.14 -16.62 4.28
CA GLN A 67 -15.24 -18.03 4.63
C GLN A 67 -14.56 -18.32 5.96
N GLN A 68 -15.35 -18.76 6.93
CA GLN A 68 -14.85 -19.31 8.18
C GLN A 68 -14.40 -20.76 7.97
N VAL A 69 -13.14 -21.06 8.31
CA VAL A 69 -12.52 -22.39 8.21
C VAL A 69 -12.65 -23.16 9.52
N ALA A 70 -12.43 -22.47 10.64
CA ALA A 70 -12.61 -23.04 11.99
C ALA A 70 -12.98 -21.95 12.99
N HIS A 71 -13.64 -22.34 14.08
CA HIS A 71 -13.92 -21.50 15.23
C HIS A 71 -13.95 -22.33 16.49
N ALA A 72 -13.31 -21.83 17.55
CA ALA A 72 -13.33 -22.45 18.88
C ALA A 72 -13.31 -21.38 19.97
N VAL A 73 -13.96 -21.69 21.11
CA VAL A 73 -13.92 -20.86 22.30
C VAL A 73 -13.28 -21.68 23.42
N PHE A 74 -12.29 -21.10 24.07
CA PHE A 74 -11.50 -21.74 25.14
C PHE A 74 -11.71 -21.00 26.46
N ASP A 75 -11.77 -21.77 27.53
CA ASP A 75 -11.72 -21.28 28.90
C ASP A 75 -10.24 -21.23 29.33
N LEU A 76 -9.72 -20.03 29.57
CA LEU A 76 -8.32 -19.80 29.96
C LEU A 76 -7.98 -20.37 31.33
N ALA A 77 -9.00 -20.69 32.15
CA ALA A 77 -8.78 -21.41 33.41
C ALA A 77 -8.40 -22.88 33.19
N LYS A 78 -8.74 -23.46 32.04
CA LYS A 78 -8.48 -24.88 31.71
C LYS A 78 -7.21 -25.06 30.89
N ALA A 79 -6.90 -24.13 29.99
CA ALA A 79 -5.73 -24.22 29.12
C ALA A 79 -5.27 -22.84 28.63
N ASN A 80 -3.97 -22.57 28.78
CA ASN A 80 -3.26 -21.45 28.20
C ASN A 80 -1.75 -21.79 28.13
N PRO A 81 -1.13 -22.03 26.96
CA PRO A 81 -1.65 -21.76 25.63
C PRO A 81 -2.70 -22.78 25.15
N VAL A 82 -3.42 -22.41 24.09
CA VAL A 82 -4.34 -23.27 23.34
C VAL A 82 -3.88 -23.45 21.90
N THR A 83 -4.41 -24.44 21.20
CA THR A 83 -4.13 -24.69 19.77
C THR A 83 -5.42 -24.70 18.96
N CYS A 84 -5.33 -24.19 17.73
CA CYS A 84 -6.41 -24.27 16.75
C CYS A 84 -5.79 -24.57 15.37
N ALA A 85 -6.31 -25.56 14.67
CA ALA A 85 -5.81 -25.97 13.35
C ALA A 85 -6.84 -25.74 12.27
N GLY A 86 -6.36 -25.47 11.04
CA GLY A 86 -7.17 -25.33 9.85
C GLY A 86 -6.36 -25.59 8.59
N THR A 87 -7.04 -25.70 7.47
CA THR A 87 -6.40 -25.90 6.18
C THR A 87 -7.15 -25.17 5.07
N LEU A 88 -6.41 -24.72 4.03
CA LEU A 88 -7.01 -24.31 2.75
C LEU A 88 -6.75 -25.38 1.69
N ARG A 89 -7.75 -25.63 0.85
CA ARG A 89 -7.62 -26.54 -0.30
C ARG A 89 -7.27 -25.84 -1.60
N GLU A 90 -7.37 -24.52 -1.60
CA GLU A 90 -7.06 -23.62 -2.72
C GLU A 90 -5.96 -22.64 -2.31
N PRO A 91 -5.15 -22.16 -3.26
CA PRO A 91 -4.12 -21.16 -3.00
C PRO A 91 -4.69 -19.89 -2.34
N GLY A 92 -4.08 -19.47 -1.24
CA GLY A 92 -4.60 -18.33 -0.48
C GLY A 92 -3.87 -18.10 0.82
N PHE A 93 -4.52 -17.40 1.74
CA PHE A 93 -4.00 -17.13 3.08
C PHE A 93 -5.01 -17.53 4.14
N LEU A 94 -4.57 -18.28 5.14
CA LEU A 94 -5.36 -18.61 6.32
C LEU A 94 -4.99 -17.64 7.43
N LYS A 95 -5.97 -16.84 7.87
CA LYS A 95 -5.83 -15.89 8.97
C LYS A 95 -6.37 -16.47 10.26
N CYS A 96 -5.56 -16.44 11.33
CA CYS A 96 -5.98 -16.70 12.68
C CYS A 96 -6.25 -15.38 13.42
N THR A 97 -7.46 -15.21 13.92
CA THR A 97 -7.86 -14.11 14.79
C THR A 97 -8.19 -14.68 16.16
N ALA A 98 -7.42 -14.28 17.18
CA ALA A 98 -7.63 -14.65 18.56
C ALA A 98 -8.09 -13.44 19.36
N VAL A 99 -9.22 -13.57 20.08
CA VAL A 99 -9.83 -12.47 20.85
C VAL A 99 -10.03 -12.94 22.29
N ALA A 100 -9.27 -12.36 23.23
CA ALA A 100 -9.43 -12.61 24.65
C ALA A 100 -10.29 -11.51 25.31
N THR A 101 -11.30 -11.92 26.10
CA THR A 101 -12.15 -11.01 26.87
C THR A 101 -11.81 -11.12 28.36
N LEU A 102 -11.13 -10.09 28.89
CA LEU A 102 -10.55 -10.02 30.24
C LEU A 102 -10.93 -8.68 30.90
N GLY A 103 -12.25 -8.37 30.96
CA GLY A 103 -12.74 -7.03 31.33
C GLY A 103 -12.58 -6.00 30.18
N LYS A 104 -11.52 -6.14 29.38
CA LYS A 104 -11.30 -5.48 28.08
C LYS A 104 -11.03 -6.54 27.03
N THR A 105 -11.12 -6.15 25.77
CA THR A 105 -10.85 -7.04 24.63
C THR A 105 -9.43 -6.85 24.12
N PHE A 106 -8.70 -7.97 23.99
CA PHE A 106 -7.36 -8.03 23.41
C PHE A 106 -7.38 -8.91 22.17
N LYS A 107 -6.74 -8.47 21.09
CA LYS A 107 -6.72 -9.16 19.80
C LYS A 107 -5.29 -9.57 19.44
N GLY A 108 -5.11 -10.83 19.04
CA GLY A 108 -3.90 -11.35 18.40
C GLY A 108 -4.21 -11.82 17.00
N LEU A 109 -3.25 -11.68 16.09
CA LEU A 109 -3.36 -12.08 14.70
C LEU A 109 -2.15 -12.88 14.26
N SER A 110 -2.36 -13.88 13.40
CA SER A 110 -1.32 -14.54 12.63
C SER A 110 -1.86 -14.91 11.25
N GLY A 111 -0.99 -15.06 10.27
CA GLY A 111 -1.34 -15.46 8.92
C GLY A 111 -0.35 -16.48 8.36
N VAL A 112 -0.86 -17.43 7.59
CA VAL A 112 -0.04 -18.39 6.84
C VAL A 112 -0.48 -18.46 5.40
N ALA A 113 0.47 -18.71 4.50
CA ALA A 113 0.26 -18.82 3.07
C ALA A 113 0.09 -20.26 2.63
N TYR A 114 -0.82 -20.50 1.71
CA TYR A 114 -1.01 -21.78 1.02
C TYR A 114 -0.71 -21.59 -0.45
N GLU A 115 0.40 -22.18 -0.95
CA GLU A 115 0.85 -22.11 -2.34
C GLU A 115 0.70 -20.70 -2.93
N PRO A 116 1.24 -19.65 -2.28
CA PRO A 116 0.95 -18.26 -2.62
C PRO A 116 1.39 -17.89 -4.05
N GLU A 117 2.37 -18.60 -4.60
CA GLU A 117 2.85 -18.46 -5.99
C GLU A 117 1.80 -18.84 -7.04
N LYS A 118 0.74 -19.57 -6.65
CA LYS A 118 -0.37 -19.99 -7.52
C LYS A 118 -1.57 -19.04 -7.45
N ILE A 119 -1.54 -18.02 -6.61
CA ILE A 119 -2.64 -17.05 -6.49
C ILE A 119 -2.71 -16.22 -7.78
N VAL A 120 -3.91 -16.18 -8.36
CA VAL A 120 -4.25 -15.36 -9.53
C VAL A 120 -5.33 -14.34 -9.17
N ALA A 121 -5.44 -13.25 -9.93
CA ALA A 121 -6.47 -12.24 -9.73
C ALA A 121 -7.89 -12.82 -9.83
N GLY A 122 -8.83 -12.23 -9.09
CA GLY A 122 -10.25 -12.62 -9.08
C GLY A 122 -10.97 -12.37 -10.40
N SER A 123 -10.41 -11.55 -11.29
CA SER A 123 -10.94 -11.28 -12.61
C SER A 123 -9.95 -11.63 -13.72
N ALA A 124 -10.49 -11.94 -14.91
CA ALA A 124 -9.68 -12.02 -16.11
C ALA A 124 -9.24 -10.62 -16.58
N ARG A 125 -8.05 -10.52 -17.15
CA ARG A 125 -7.58 -9.29 -17.79
C ARG A 125 -8.40 -9.03 -19.04
N PRO A 126 -8.95 -7.80 -19.24
CA PRO A 126 -9.69 -7.49 -20.46
C PRO A 126 -8.82 -7.68 -21.71
N ALA A 127 -9.42 -8.21 -22.79
CA ALA A 127 -8.69 -8.45 -24.02
C ALA A 127 -8.17 -7.17 -24.68
N ASP A 128 -8.92 -6.06 -24.53
CA ASP A 128 -8.58 -4.73 -25.04
C ASP A 128 -7.80 -3.86 -24.03
N PHE A 129 -7.32 -4.43 -22.93
CA PHE A 129 -6.66 -3.69 -21.85
C PHE A 129 -5.49 -2.82 -22.35
N ASP A 130 -4.60 -3.41 -23.15
CA ASP A 130 -3.43 -2.70 -23.67
C ASP A 130 -3.85 -1.58 -24.63
N ALA A 131 -4.73 -1.90 -25.59
CA ALA A 131 -5.24 -0.93 -26.53
C ALA A 131 -5.98 0.24 -25.85
N PHE A 132 -6.75 -0.03 -24.79
CA PHE A 132 -7.43 1.00 -24.02
C PHE A 132 -6.46 2.00 -23.39
N TRP A 133 -5.42 1.51 -22.71
CA TRP A 133 -4.47 2.39 -22.04
C TRP A 133 -3.53 3.11 -23.00
N ASP A 134 -3.10 2.45 -24.08
CA ASP A 134 -2.25 3.08 -25.10
C ASP A 134 -3.01 4.18 -25.83
N ALA A 135 -4.29 3.95 -26.18
CA ALA A 135 -5.16 4.96 -26.73
C ALA A 135 -5.44 6.12 -25.77
N ALA A 136 -5.60 5.83 -24.47
CA ALA A 136 -5.81 6.86 -23.46
C ALA A 136 -4.59 7.80 -23.30
N ILE A 137 -3.37 7.25 -23.34
CA ILE A 137 -2.14 8.04 -23.31
C ILE A 137 -2.04 8.90 -24.57
N ALA A 138 -2.20 8.29 -25.75
CA ALA A 138 -2.12 9.01 -27.04
C ALA A 138 -3.16 10.13 -27.12
N ARG A 139 -4.39 9.88 -26.66
CA ARG A 139 -5.45 10.88 -26.64
C ARG A 139 -5.11 12.05 -25.70
N LEU A 140 -4.59 11.78 -24.48
CA LEU A 140 -4.19 12.84 -23.57
C LEU A 140 -3.09 13.72 -24.17
N GLU A 141 -2.09 13.12 -24.82
CA GLU A 141 -0.99 13.86 -25.45
C GLU A 141 -1.47 14.72 -26.65
N ALA A 142 -2.47 14.23 -27.41
CA ALA A 142 -3.00 14.94 -28.57
C ALA A 142 -3.99 16.07 -28.20
N GLU A 143 -4.86 15.83 -27.19
CA GLU A 143 -5.98 16.73 -26.89
C GLU A 143 -5.67 17.77 -25.80
N VAL A 144 -4.74 17.47 -24.90
CA VAL A 144 -4.48 18.32 -23.73
C VAL A 144 -3.03 18.76 -23.69
N PRO A 145 -2.73 20.07 -23.86
CA PRO A 145 -1.38 20.60 -23.66
C PRO A 145 -0.84 20.20 -22.25
N LEU A 146 0.44 19.88 -22.16
CA LEU A 146 1.07 19.51 -20.89
C LEU A 146 0.94 20.62 -19.84
N ASP A 147 1.07 21.88 -20.24
CA ASP A 147 1.00 23.09 -19.41
C ASP A 147 1.72 22.91 -18.04
N PRO A 148 3.06 22.68 -18.04
CA PRO A 148 3.79 22.49 -16.81
C PRO A 148 3.87 23.81 -16.05
N ARG A 149 3.42 23.83 -14.80
CA ARG A 149 3.62 24.95 -13.88
C ARG A 149 4.66 24.56 -12.87
N VAL A 150 5.71 25.36 -12.76
CA VAL A 150 6.87 25.13 -11.89
C VAL A 150 7.08 26.38 -11.06
N GLU A 151 6.82 26.29 -9.78
CA GLU A 151 6.99 27.40 -8.82
C GLU A 151 8.11 27.03 -7.84
N ARG A 152 9.13 27.88 -7.74
CA ARG A 152 10.22 27.67 -6.80
C ARG A 152 9.69 27.75 -5.35
N PHE A 153 10.02 26.73 -4.54
CA PHE A 153 9.54 26.62 -3.17
C PHE A 153 10.66 27.02 -2.19
N GLU A 154 10.92 28.32 -2.10
CA GLU A 154 12.10 28.92 -1.47
C GLU A 154 12.44 28.36 -0.09
N LYS A 155 11.42 28.20 0.80
CA LYS A 155 11.64 27.70 2.17
C LYS A 155 12.23 26.27 2.24
N HIS A 156 12.25 25.54 1.14
CA HIS A 156 12.82 24.20 1.01
C HIS A 156 14.04 24.17 0.09
N CYS A 157 14.55 25.31 -0.35
CA CYS A 157 15.80 25.41 -1.10
C CYS A 157 16.98 25.61 -0.15
N THR A 158 18.13 25.03 -0.47
CA THR A 158 19.38 25.17 0.28
C THR A 158 20.55 25.37 -0.68
N ASP A 159 21.76 25.36 -0.17
CA ASP A 159 23.00 25.33 -0.96
C ASP A 159 23.18 24.00 -1.73
N LYS A 160 22.52 22.91 -1.29
CA LYS A 160 22.65 21.56 -1.86
C LYS A 160 21.59 21.20 -2.89
N HIS A 161 20.37 21.75 -2.77
CA HIS A 161 19.25 21.44 -3.65
C HIS A 161 18.30 22.62 -3.84
N ASP A 162 17.53 22.53 -4.92
CA ASP A 162 16.36 23.38 -5.17
C ASP A 162 15.08 22.55 -5.05
N ALA A 163 14.02 23.17 -4.54
CA ALA A 163 12.70 22.56 -4.41
C ALA A 163 11.65 23.38 -5.16
N PHE A 164 10.68 22.68 -5.77
CA PHE A 164 9.63 23.30 -6.58
C PHE A 164 8.28 22.64 -6.28
N LYS A 165 7.22 23.43 -6.32
CA LYS A 165 5.87 22.94 -6.56
C LYS A 165 5.69 22.76 -8.06
N VAL A 166 5.10 21.63 -8.45
CA VAL A 166 4.85 21.33 -9.85
C VAL A 166 3.41 20.92 -10.08
N SER A 167 2.86 21.26 -11.25
CA SER A 167 1.56 20.73 -11.67
C SER A 167 1.46 20.62 -13.18
N PHE A 168 0.63 19.67 -13.63
CA PHE A 168 0.49 19.32 -15.03
C PHE A 168 -1.00 19.17 -15.36
N ALA A 169 -1.41 19.63 -16.54
CA ALA A 169 -2.78 19.47 -16.99
C ALA A 169 -3.10 17.99 -17.31
N THR A 170 -4.33 17.59 -17.06
CA THR A 170 -4.91 16.31 -17.44
C THR A 170 -6.32 16.53 -17.99
N PHE A 171 -7.05 15.47 -18.34
CA PHE A 171 -8.40 15.57 -18.89
C PHE A 171 -9.36 16.38 -18.00
N ASP A 172 -10.42 16.89 -18.62
CA ASP A 172 -11.53 17.61 -17.99
C ASP A 172 -11.10 18.91 -17.27
N GLY A 173 -10.05 19.58 -17.75
CA GLY A 173 -9.52 20.79 -17.12
C GLY A 173 -8.89 20.58 -15.75
N LEU A 174 -8.68 19.33 -15.36
CA LEU A 174 -8.04 19.00 -14.09
C LEU A 174 -6.51 19.13 -14.19
N ARG A 175 -5.88 19.17 -13.02
CA ARG A 175 -4.40 19.14 -12.90
C ARG A 175 -4.00 18.12 -11.86
N VAL A 176 -2.86 17.48 -12.08
CA VAL A 176 -2.13 16.73 -11.04
C VAL A 176 -1.04 17.62 -10.46
N TYR A 177 -0.83 17.49 -9.15
CA TYR A 177 0.08 18.34 -8.37
C TYR A 177 1.15 17.51 -7.71
N GLY A 178 2.30 18.11 -7.47
CA GLY A 178 3.40 17.45 -6.78
C GLY A 178 4.50 18.40 -6.37
N PHE A 179 5.59 17.81 -5.91
CA PHE A 179 6.81 18.52 -5.56
C PHE A 179 8.00 17.88 -6.27
N LEU A 180 8.91 18.73 -6.73
CA LEU A 180 10.17 18.34 -7.34
C LEU A 180 11.31 18.85 -6.48
N SER A 181 12.27 17.99 -6.15
CA SER A 181 13.53 18.35 -5.52
C SER A 181 14.67 18.00 -6.46
N VAL A 182 15.57 18.94 -6.72
CA VAL A 182 16.67 18.81 -7.68
C VAL A 182 17.99 19.09 -6.99
N PRO A 183 18.98 18.19 -7.03
CA PRO A 183 20.31 18.46 -6.52
C PRO A 183 20.96 19.63 -7.25
N LYS A 184 21.77 20.41 -6.56
CA LYS A 184 22.68 21.38 -7.18
C LYS A 184 23.99 20.72 -7.56
N GLY A 185 24.64 21.24 -8.59
CA GLY A 185 25.92 20.73 -9.08
C GLY A 185 25.81 20.18 -10.49
N GLN A 186 26.81 19.36 -10.87
CA GLN A 186 26.91 18.83 -12.23
C GLN A 186 26.23 17.46 -12.30
N GLY A 187 25.11 17.37 -13.09
CA GLY A 187 24.44 16.11 -13.41
C GLY A 187 25.19 15.27 -14.46
N PRO A 188 24.55 14.23 -15.05
CA PRO A 188 23.14 13.90 -14.82
C PRO A 188 22.86 13.21 -13.49
N PHE A 189 21.67 13.44 -12.92
CA PHE A 189 21.24 12.89 -11.65
C PHE A 189 20.23 11.76 -11.84
N PRO A 190 20.32 10.62 -11.12
CA PRO A 190 19.27 9.62 -11.12
C PRO A 190 17.94 10.22 -10.65
N VAL A 191 16.85 9.65 -11.14
CA VAL A 191 15.48 10.11 -10.85
C VAL A 191 14.78 9.10 -9.94
N GLU A 192 14.16 9.57 -8.86
CA GLU A 192 13.26 8.78 -8.04
C GLU A 192 11.86 9.40 -8.06
N VAL A 193 10.87 8.59 -8.40
CA VAL A 193 9.45 8.98 -8.41
C VAL A 193 8.73 8.30 -7.27
N ASN A 194 7.92 9.06 -6.54
CA ASN A 194 7.11 8.57 -5.43
C ASN A 194 5.65 9.01 -5.57
N VAL A 195 4.73 8.12 -5.20
CA VAL A 195 3.31 8.44 -5.00
C VAL A 195 2.92 8.03 -3.58
N PRO A 196 2.25 8.89 -2.81
CA PRO A 196 1.91 8.62 -1.42
C PRO A 196 0.80 7.58 -1.27
N GLY A 197 0.69 7.03 -0.06
CA GLY A 197 -0.45 6.23 0.38
C GLY A 197 -1.76 7.04 0.42
N ALA A 198 -2.89 6.34 0.65
CA ALA A 198 -4.19 6.99 0.80
C ALA A 198 -4.29 7.73 2.15
N GLY A 199 -5.08 8.79 2.16
CA GLY A 199 -5.37 9.57 3.36
C GLY A 199 -4.96 11.03 3.25
N PRO A 200 -5.40 11.86 4.19
CA PRO A 200 -5.16 13.31 4.19
C PRO A 200 -3.77 13.68 4.73
N GLY A 201 -2.77 12.85 4.51
CA GLY A 201 -1.39 13.15 4.88
C GLY A 201 -0.83 14.34 4.11
N VAL A 202 -0.06 15.18 4.78
CA VAL A 202 0.67 16.27 4.12
C VAL A 202 1.78 15.66 3.28
N ILE A 203 1.87 16.09 2.03
CA ILE A 203 3.01 15.78 1.17
C ILE A 203 3.85 17.04 0.96
N GLY A 204 5.12 16.86 0.73
CA GLY A 204 6.07 17.94 0.47
C GLY A 204 7.28 17.46 -0.30
N PRO A 205 8.20 18.37 -0.66
CA PRO A 205 9.43 17.98 -1.33
C PRO A 205 10.28 17.09 -0.41
N ASN A 206 10.74 15.96 -0.92
CA ASN A 206 11.67 15.11 -0.17
C ASN A 206 13.12 15.53 -0.44
N VAL A 207 13.52 16.60 0.24
CA VAL A 207 14.85 17.19 0.07
C VAL A 207 15.99 16.27 0.50
N GLY A 208 15.75 15.37 1.45
CA GLY A 208 16.75 14.39 1.88
C GLY A 208 17.13 13.38 0.79
N ILE A 209 16.28 13.16 -0.20
CA ILE A 209 16.61 12.36 -1.39
C ILE A 209 17.46 13.19 -2.36
N ALA A 210 17.13 14.48 -2.53
CA ALA A 210 17.93 15.38 -3.35
C ALA A 210 19.35 15.59 -2.76
N ASP A 211 19.50 15.67 -1.43
CA ASP A 211 20.81 15.73 -0.77
C ASP A 211 21.69 14.49 -1.02
N ARG A 212 21.08 13.37 -1.40
CA ARG A 212 21.77 12.15 -1.83
C ARG A 212 22.10 12.13 -3.32
N GLY A 213 21.82 13.21 -4.03
CA GLY A 213 22.12 13.37 -5.46
C GLY A 213 21.07 12.77 -6.39
N PHE A 214 19.79 12.68 -5.99
CA PHE A 214 18.68 12.23 -6.83
C PHE A 214 17.74 13.39 -7.15
N ILE A 215 17.28 13.50 -8.38
CA ILE A 215 16.07 14.24 -8.67
C ILE A 215 14.90 13.45 -8.09
N HIS A 216 14.11 14.08 -7.21
CA HIS A 216 12.97 13.41 -6.58
C HIS A 216 11.66 14.09 -6.96
N LEU A 217 10.75 13.33 -7.56
CA LEU A 217 9.39 13.76 -7.90
C LEU A 217 8.38 13.02 -7.04
N VAL A 218 7.66 13.74 -6.17
CA VAL A 218 6.51 13.19 -5.45
C VAL A 218 5.22 13.78 -6.02
N MET A 219 4.30 12.91 -6.48
CA MET A 219 3.03 13.32 -7.10
C MET A 219 1.83 13.03 -6.19
N ASN A 220 0.98 14.04 -6.00
CA ASN A 220 -0.29 13.86 -5.28
C ASN A 220 -1.29 13.05 -6.12
N VAL A 221 -2.02 12.15 -5.48
CA VAL A 221 -3.12 11.40 -6.12
C VAL A 221 -4.38 12.25 -6.27
N HIS A 222 -4.46 13.38 -5.59
CA HIS A 222 -5.63 14.25 -5.59
C HIS A 222 -5.47 15.43 -6.55
N PRO A 223 -6.54 15.82 -7.31
CA PRO A 223 -6.48 16.93 -8.26
C PRO A 223 -6.64 18.29 -7.56
N PHE A 224 -5.93 18.49 -6.47
CA PHE A 224 -5.82 19.78 -5.77
C PHE A 224 -4.39 20.01 -5.30
N GLU A 225 -4.00 21.26 -5.22
CA GLU A 225 -2.70 21.65 -4.68
C GLU A 225 -2.58 21.23 -3.22
N PRO A 226 -1.53 20.50 -2.83
CA PRO A 226 -1.31 20.10 -1.44
C PRO A 226 -1.24 21.31 -0.51
N ALA A 227 -1.89 21.20 0.65
CA ALA A 227 -1.82 22.25 1.66
C ALA A 227 -0.48 22.23 2.41
N ALA A 228 -0.13 23.36 3.00
CA ALA A 228 1.13 23.53 3.72
C ALA A 228 1.16 22.80 5.08
N ASP A 229 -0.01 22.50 5.65
CA ASP A 229 -0.18 21.89 6.96
C ASP A 229 -1.28 20.82 7.00
N ALA A 230 -1.32 20.06 8.10
CA ALA A 230 -2.25 18.94 8.27
C ALA A 230 -3.73 19.38 8.32
N ALA A 231 -4.04 20.54 8.88
CA ALA A 231 -5.41 21.03 8.98
C ALA A 231 -5.94 21.44 7.59
N GLY A 232 -5.16 22.21 6.85
CA GLY A 232 -5.45 22.59 5.48
C GLY A 232 -5.59 21.37 4.56
N GLN A 233 -4.70 20.39 4.68
CA GLN A 233 -4.75 19.17 3.89
C GLN A 233 -6.01 18.36 4.20
N LYS A 234 -6.38 18.22 5.48
CA LYS A 234 -7.63 17.57 5.89
C LYS A 234 -8.87 18.28 5.33
N ASN A 235 -8.86 19.63 5.31
CA ASN A 235 -9.96 20.42 4.77
C ASN A 235 -10.10 20.24 3.25
N ARG A 236 -8.99 20.25 2.48
CA ARG A 236 -9.01 19.98 1.04
C ARG A 236 -9.51 18.57 0.72
N TYR A 237 -9.10 17.60 1.51
CA TYR A 237 -9.55 16.22 1.38
C TYR A 237 -11.07 16.10 1.66
N ALA A 238 -11.56 16.73 2.73
CA ALA A 238 -12.99 16.76 3.07
C ALA A 238 -13.83 17.48 2.00
N GLU A 239 -13.30 18.55 1.40
CA GLU A 239 -13.95 19.24 0.29
C GLU A 239 -14.06 18.36 -0.94
N GLN A 240 -12.99 17.66 -1.31
CA GLN A 240 -13.02 16.68 -2.39
C GLN A 240 -14.09 15.60 -2.14
N ASP A 241 -14.18 15.05 -0.93
CA ASP A 241 -15.17 14.04 -0.61
C ASP A 241 -16.62 14.61 -0.71
N ARG A 242 -16.86 15.87 -0.32
CA ARG A 242 -18.15 16.55 -0.54
C ARG A 242 -18.50 16.69 -2.02
N GLN A 243 -17.52 17.11 -2.86
CA GLN A 243 -17.71 17.23 -4.32
C GLN A 243 -17.98 15.88 -4.97
N VAL A 244 -17.27 14.85 -4.55
CA VAL A 244 -17.47 13.46 -4.99
C VAL A 244 -18.84 12.95 -4.58
N GLN A 245 -19.28 13.21 -3.35
CA GLN A 245 -20.60 12.86 -2.89
C GLN A 245 -21.69 13.56 -3.70
N ALA A 246 -21.54 14.86 -3.95
CA ALA A 246 -22.51 15.65 -4.71
C ALA A 246 -22.62 15.18 -6.18
N ARG A 247 -21.48 14.87 -6.82
CA ARG A 247 -21.44 14.53 -8.24
C ARG A 247 -21.78 13.05 -8.52
N PHE A 248 -21.29 12.13 -7.69
CA PHE A 248 -21.35 10.68 -7.93
C PHE A 248 -22.19 9.92 -6.89
N GLY A 249 -22.63 10.57 -5.82
CA GLY A 249 -23.40 9.93 -4.74
C GLY A 249 -22.60 8.87 -3.96
N VAL A 250 -21.27 8.91 -3.99
CA VAL A 250 -20.38 8.01 -3.26
C VAL A 250 -19.58 8.76 -2.21
N LYS A 251 -19.19 8.08 -1.12
CA LYS A 251 -18.59 8.74 0.06
C LYS A 251 -17.09 9.09 -0.12
N ARG A 252 -16.39 8.40 -1.01
CA ARG A 252 -14.93 8.50 -1.11
C ARG A 252 -14.47 8.62 -2.57
N TYR A 253 -13.45 9.41 -2.79
CA TYR A 253 -12.86 9.64 -4.12
C TYR A 253 -12.51 8.35 -4.87
N CYS A 254 -12.02 7.33 -4.17
CA CYS A 254 -11.62 6.06 -4.77
C CYS A 254 -12.77 5.21 -5.35
N GLN A 255 -14.01 5.68 -5.21
CA GLN A 255 -15.23 5.10 -5.79
C GLN A 255 -15.82 6.01 -6.89
N ALA A 256 -15.34 7.26 -6.97
CA ALA A 256 -15.93 8.29 -7.81
C ALA A 256 -15.87 7.93 -9.30
N GLY A 257 -17.00 7.89 -9.96
CA GLY A 257 -17.11 7.65 -11.40
C GLY A 257 -16.80 6.22 -11.85
N ALA A 258 -16.69 5.25 -10.92
CA ALA A 258 -16.27 3.87 -11.21
C ALA A 258 -17.28 3.06 -12.05
N ALA A 259 -18.43 3.63 -12.43
CA ALA A 259 -19.38 3.03 -13.37
C ALA A 259 -18.93 3.15 -14.84
N GLN A 260 -17.94 3.99 -15.16
CA GLN A 260 -17.40 4.20 -16.51
C GLN A 260 -15.89 4.37 -16.43
N ARG A 261 -15.14 3.81 -17.40
CA ARG A 261 -13.67 3.81 -17.39
C ARG A 261 -13.08 5.23 -17.39
N GLU A 262 -13.57 6.09 -18.26
CA GLU A 262 -13.05 7.44 -18.49
C GLU A 262 -13.46 8.43 -17.39
N THR A 263 -14.55 8.15 -16.64
CA THR A 263 -15.00 8.97 -15.51
C THR A 263 -14.44 8.51 -14.19
N TYR A 264 -13.89 7.29 -14.11
CA TYR A 264 -13.31 6.79 -12.87
C TYR A 264 -12.16 7.69 -12.41
N PHE A 265 -12.19 8.02 -11.13
CA PHE A 265 -11.25 8.96 -10.51
C PHE A 265 -9.79 8.72 -10.91
N TYR A 266 -9.36 7.47 -10.86
CA TYR A 266 -7.96 7.12 -11.15
C TYR A 266 -7.57 7.28 -12.62
N TYR A 267 -8.49 7.24 -13.57
CA TYR A 267 -8.17 7.36 -15.00
C TYR A 267 -7.35 8.61 -15.30
N ARG A 268 -7.86 9.79 -14.88
CA ARG A 268 -7.21 11.08 -15.14
C ARG A 268 -5.94 11.27 -14.33
N ILE A 269 -5.95 10.77 -13.08
CA ILE A 269 -4.82 10.92 -12.16
C ILE A 269 -3.64 10.09 -12.64
N MET A 270 -3.86 8.83 -13.02
CA MET A 270 -2.82 7.94 -13.53
C MET A 270 -2.15 8.50 -14.78
N LEU A 271 -2.96 8.97 -15.75
CA LEU A 271 -2.48 9.56 -16.99
C LEU A 271 -1.71 10.88 -16.73
N GLY A 272 -2.24 11.74 -15.85
CA GLY A 272 -1.60 12.99 -15.47
C GLY A 272 -0.25 12.76 -14.77
N ILE A 273 -0.16 11.79 -13.86
CA ILE A 273 1.11 11.45 -13.19
C ILE A 273 2.08 10.80 -14.19
N ASN A 274 1.59 9.93 -15.08
CA ASN A 274 2.45 9.31 -16.11
C ASN A 274 3.15 10.37 -16.98
N ARG A 275 2.44 11.41 -17.42
CA ARG A 275 3.07 12.49 -18.20
C ARG A 275 4.00 13.39 -17.38
N ALA A 276 3.75 13.55 -16.06
CA ALA A 276 4.67 14.22 -15.15
C ALA A 276 6.00 13.45 -15.03
N VAL A 277 5.95 12.12 -15.00
CA VAL A 277 7.14 11.27 -15.07
C VAL A 277 7.91 11.49 -16.36
N ASN A 278 7.24 11.50 -17.52
CA ASN A 278 7.88 11.77 -18.81
C ASN A 278 8.56 13.15 -18.80
N TRP A 279 7.90 14.15 -18.23
CA TRP A 279 8.46 15.51 -18.14
C TRP A 279 9.72 15.58 -17.28
N VAL A 280 9.74 14.95 -16.10
CA VAL A 280 10.93 14.98 -15.23
C VAL A 280 12.09 14.19 -15.84
N VAL A 281 11.83 13.06 -16.49
CA VAL A 281 12.86 12.24 -17.14
C VAL A 281 13.41 12.93 -18.41
N ALA A 282 12.62 13.79 -19.06
CA ALA A 282 13.07 14.56 -20.23
C ALA A 282 14.01 15.73 -19.88
N ARG A 283 14.21 16.07 -18.61
CA ARG A 283 15.13 17.11 -18.18
C ARG A 283 16.55 16.82 -18.63
N PRO A 284 17.33 17.85 -19.01
CA PRO A 284 18.73 17.67 -19.45
C PRO A 284 19.66 17.18 -18.32
N ASP A 285 19.31 17.46 -17.07
CA ASP A 285 20.05 17.07 -15.87
C ASP A 285 19.61 15.70 -15.29
N ALA A 286 18.65 14.98 -15.92
CA ALA A 286 18.19 13.68 -15.50
C ALA A 286 19.00 12.53 -16.14
N ASP A 287 19.44 11.59 -15.33
CA ASP A 287 20.01 10.33 -15.79
C ASP A 287 18.89 9.34 -16.17
N LYS A 288 18.66 9.23 -17.46
CA LYS A 288 17.60 8.35 -18.04
C LYS A 288 17.90 6.86 -17.86
N THR A 289 19.10 6.49 -17.46
CA THR A 289 19.50 5.09 -17.21
C THR A 289 19.23 4.67 -15.76
N HIS A 290 18.89 5.63 -14.90
CA HIS A 290 18.57 5.40 -13.48
C HIS A 290 17.28 6.12 -13.08
N VAL A 291 16.14 5.53 -13.42
CA VAL A 291 14.81 6.03 -13.10
C VAL A 291 14.10 5.02 -12.20
N GLY A 292 14.00 5.33 -10.92
CA GLY A 292 13.40 4.49 -9.89
C GLY A 292 11.99 4.90 -9.49
N TYR A 293 11.18 3.93 -9.10
CA TYR A 293 9.87 4.13 -8.45
C TYR A 293 9.86 3.55 -7.05
N THR A 294 9.25 4.26 -6.08
CA THR A 294 8.86 3.69 -4.80
C THR A 294 7.50 4.21 -4.35
N GLY A 295 6.70 3.35 -3.72
CA GLY A 295 5.40 3.74 -3.20
C GLY A 295 4.78 2.68 -2.31
N SER A 296 3.97 3.13 -1.32
CA SER A 296 3.32 2.26 -0.35
C SER A 296 1.81 2.37 -0.41
N SER A 297 1.11 1.27 -0.14
CA SER A 297 -0.35 1.24 -0.09
C SER A 297 -0.98 1.70 -1.42
N GLN A 298 -1.75 2.79 -1.45
CA GLN A 298 -2.23 3.38 -2.69
C GLN A 298 -1.07 3.71 -3.64
N GLY A 299 0.04 4.28 -3.13
CA GLY A 299 1.27 4.47 -3.90
C GLY A 299 1.85 3.16 -4.40
N GLY A 300 1.74 2.07 -3.65
CA GLY A 300 2.10 0.73 -4.13
C GLY A 300 1.27 0.29 -5.33
N GLY A 301 -0.05 0.53 -5.31
CA GLY A 301 -0.94 0.32 -6.47
C GLY A 301 -0.53 1.17 -7.67
N PHE A 302 -0.23 2.46 -7.45
CA PHE A 302 0.32 3.34 -8.49
C PHE A 302 1.66 2.83 -9.04
N GLY A 303 2.43 2.09 -8.26
CA GLY A 303 3.64 1.41 -8.75
C GLY A 303 3.33 0.44 -9.90
N PHE A 304 2.32 -0.42 -9.76
CA PHE A 304 1.90 -1.29 -10.86
C PHE A 304 1.44 -0.49 -12.08
N TYR A 305 0.71 0.61 -11.88
CA TYR A 305 0.23 1.45 -12.97
C TYR A 305 1.36 2.14 -13.71
N LEU A 306 2.19 2.88 -12.99
CA LEU A 306 3.24 3.70 -13.60
C LEU A 306 4.31 2.83 -14.25
N LEU A 307 4.79 1.79 -13.59
CA LEU A 307 5.76 0.86 -14.16
C LEU A 307 5.19 0.10 -15.38
N GLY A 308 3.86 -0.16 -15.41
CA GLY A 308 3.19 -0.80 -16.53
C GLY A 308 2.85 0.12 -17.70
N LEU A 309 2.63 1.42 -17.44
CA LEU A 309 2.33 2.41 -18.47
C LEU A 309 3.57 3.11 -19.03
N ASN A 310 4.64 3.22 -18.24
CA ASN A 310 5.82 4.02 -18.56
C ASN A 310 7.07 3.16 -18.68
N ARG A 311 7.69 3.16 -19.84
CA ARG A 311 8.91 2.38 -20.13
C ARG A 311 10.21 3.04 -19.71
N THR A 312 10.17 4.26 -19.16
CA THR A 312 11.37 4.96 -18.71
C THR A 312 11.90 4.46 -17.38
N PHE A 313 11.07 3.77 -16.58
CA PHE A 313 11.50 3.20 -15.31
C PHE A 313 12.49 2.05 -15.50
N THR A 314 13.57 2.08 -14.72
CA THR A 314 14.62 1.05 -14.70
C THR A 314 14.54 0.13 -13.49
N LYS A 315 13.84 0.54 -12.42
CA LYS A 315 13.64 -0.24 -11.17
C LYS A 315 12.35 0.20 -10.49
N GLY A 316 11.70 -0.73 -9.77
CA GLY A 316 10.52 -0.42 -8.95
C GLY A 316 10.51 -1.12 -7.60
N VAL A 317 10.16 -0.37 -6.53
CA VAL A 317 9.87 -0.92 -5.19
C VAL A 317 8.41 -0.62 -4.83
N ILE A 318 7.64 -1.65 -4.59
CA ILE A 318 6.20 -1.59 -4.36
C ILE A 318 5.90 -2.16 -2.97
N HIS A 319 5.45 -1.30 -2.06
CA HIS A 319 5.18 -1.71 -0.68
C HIS A 319 3.69 -1.91 -0.44
N VAL A 320 3.33 -3.08 0.11
CA VAL A 320 1.95 -3.43 0.55
C VAL A 320 0.88 -2.84 -0.36
N PRO A 321 0.91 -3.14 -1.68
CA PRO A 321 0.14 -2.42 -2.68
C PRO A 321 -1.37 -2.57 -2.48
N ALA A 322 -2.06 -1.43 -2.58
CA ALA A 322 -3.49 -1.35 -2.76
C ALA A 322 -3.88 -1.47 -4.24
N ILE A 323 -5.17 -1.45 -4.53
CA ILE A 323 -5.73 -1.43 -5.89
C ILE A 323 -5.23 -2.60 -6.75
N THR A 324 -5.01 -3.74 -6.10
CA THR A 324 -4.70 -5.03 -6.73
C THR A 324 -5.77 -6.02 -6.31
N ASP A 325 -6.12 -6.95 -7.19
CA ASP A 325 -7.16 -7.97 -6.96
C ASP A 325 -8.50 -7.38 -6.51
N LEU A 326 -8.95 -6.35 -7.25
CA LEU A 326 -10.18 -5.60 -6.94
C LEU A 326 -11.43 -6.49 -6.92
N LEU A 327 -11.40 -7.64 -7.55
CA LEU A 327 -12.47 -8.63 -7.59
C LEU A 327 -12.12 -9.93 -6.84
N GLY A 328 -11.22 -9.89 -5.86
CA GLY A 328 -10.81 -11.02 -5.05
C GLY A 328 -11.96 -11.76 -4.36
N PHE A 329 -13.06 -11.02 -4.02
CA PHE A 329 -14.27 -11.62 -3.45
C PHE A 329 -14.92 -12.68 -4.34
N GLN A 330 -14.73 -12.64 -5.66
CA GLN A 330 -15.20 -13.68 -6.60
C GLN A 330 -14.49 -15.02 -6.39
N LYS A 331 -13.37 -15.02 -5.68
CA LYS A 331 -12.62 -16.21 -5.24
C LYS A 331 -12.82 -16.50 -3.74
N GLY A 332 -13.82 -15.88 -3.10
CA GLY A 332 -14.15 -16.08 -1.70
C GLY A 332 -13.15 -15.47 -0.69
N ARG A 333 -12.22 -14.62 -1.14
CA ARG A 333 -11.26 -13.91 -0.30
C ARG A 333 -11.49 -12.40 -0.29
N ASP A 334 -10.91 -11.67 0.64
CA ASP A 334 -11.02 -10.21 0.68
C ASP A 334 -10.40 -9.58 -0.58
N SER A 335 -11.13 -8.61 -1.16
CA SER A 335 -10.60 -7.77 -2.24
C SER A 335 -9.53 -6.83 -1.73
N GLY A 336 -8.62 -6.42 -2.61
CA GLY A 336 -7.66 -5.35 -2.33
C GLY A 336 -8.37 -4.02 -2.02
N TRP A 337 -7.74 -3.19 -1.18
CA TRP A 337 -8.23 -1.83 -0.97
C TRP A 337 -8.39 -1.11 -2.33
N PRO A 338 -9.48 -0.36 -2.58
CA PRO A 338 -10.45 0.18 -1.63
C PRO A 338 -11.71 -0.69 -1.42
N LYS A 339 -11.69 -1.97 -1.75
CA LYS A 339 -12.87 -2.86 -1.76
C LYS A 339 -13.97 -2.22 -2.62
N LEU A 340 -13.61 -1.93 -3.87
CA LEU A 340 -14.36 -1.04 -4.76
C LEU A 340 -15.83 -1.45 -4.88
N ILE A 341 -16.08 -2.70 -5.23
CA ILE A 341 -17.43 -3.18 -5.54
C ILE A 341 -18.28 -3.30 -4.27
N GLU A 342 -17.71 -3.73 -3.17
CA GLU A 342 -18.36 -3.89 -1.88
C GLU A 342 -18.89 -2.53 -1.37
N ASN A 343 -18.16 -1.47 -1.66
CA ASN A 343 -18.46 -0.11 -1.22
C ASN A 343 -19.24 0.73 -2.26
N MET A 344 -19.57 0.18 -3.46
CA MET A 344 -20.38 0.88 -4.46
C MET A 344 -21.87 0.85 -4.12
N ARG A 345 -22.60 1.86 -4.62
CA ARG A 345 -24.08 1.86 -4.59
C ARG A 345 -24.61 0.64 -5.35
N PRO A 346 -25.70 0.01 -4.89
CA PRO A 346 -26.27 -1.16 -5.59
C PRO A 346 -26.54 -0.92 -7.08
N SER A 347 -27.01 0.28 -7.45
CA SER A 347 -27.28 0.67 -8.86
C SER A 347 -26.04 0.65 -9.75
N ASP A 348 -24.87 0.90 -9.20
CA ASP A 348 -23.63 1.09 -9.96
C ASP A 348 -22.74 -0.17 -9.97
N LYS A 349 -23.04 -1.15 -9.09
CA LYS A 349 -22.20 -2.35 -8.93
C LYS A 349 -21.98 -3.13 -10.23
N ALA A 350 -23.04 -3.33 -11.02
CA ALA A 350 -22.96 -4.09 -12.28
C ALA A 350 -22.05 -3.40 -13.30
N ALA A 351 -22.08 -2.06 -13.38
CA ALA A 351 -21.20 -1.30 -14.25
C ALA A 351 -19.76 -1.28 -13.69
N ALA A 352 -19.59 -1.05 -12.40
CA ALA A 352 -18.29 -1.04 -11.74
C ALA A 352 -17.55 -2.39 -11.85
N LEU A 353 -18.27 -3.52 -11.82
CA LEU A 353 -17.69 -4.86 -12.08
C LEU A 353 -17.02 -4.97 -13.45
N LYS A 354 -17.56 -4.29 -14.47
CA LYS A 354 -16.98 -4.27 -15.83
C LYS A 354 -15.79 -3.32 -15.94
N VAL A 355 -15.75 -2.28 -15.10
CA VAL A 355 -14.70 -1.25 -15.10
C VAL A 355 -13.50 -1.66 -14.24
N ALA A 356 -13.74 -2.27 -13.08
CA ALA A 356 -12.69 -2.64 -12.12
C ALA A 356 -11.48 -3.36 -12.74
N PRO A 357 -11.63 -4.33 -13.67
CA PRO A 357 -10.49 -5.00 -14.29
C PRO A 357 -9.54 -4.09 -15.06
N TYR A 358 -10.00 -2.94 -15.58
CA TYR A 358 -9.13 -1.98 -16.25
C TYR A 358 -8.24 -1.20 -15.28
N PHE A 359 -8.56 -1.22 -13.99
CA PHE A 359 -7.88 -0.48 -12.93
C PHE A 359 -7.28 -1.41 -11.87
N ASP A 360 -7.20 -2.71 -12.13
CA ASP A 360 -6.58 -3.67 -11.25
C ASP A 360 -5.06 -3.73 -11.47
N GLY A 361 -4.28 -3.50 -10.43
CA GLY A 361 -2.81 -3.54 -10.50
C GLY A 361 -2.27 -4.86 -11.05
N ALA A 362 -2.95 -5.99 -10.80
CA ALA A 362 -2.58 -7.29 -11.34
C ALA A 362 -2.64 -7.33 -12.88
N HIS A 363 -3.48 -6.49 -13.51
CA HIS A 363 -3.59 -6.44 -14.96
C HIS A 363 -2.58 -5.49 -15.62
N PHE A 364 -1.97 -4.57 -14.86
CA PHE A 364 -0.81 -3.78 -15.29
C PHE A 364 0.50 -4.56 -15.18
N ALA A 365 0.59 -5.45 -14.20
CA ALA A 365 1.81 -6.20 -13.91
C ALA A 365 2.45 -6.88 -15.14
N PRO A 366 1.69 -7.51 -16.08
CA PRO A 366 2.28 -8.09 -17.30
C PRO A 366 2.96 -7.10 -18.25
N ARG A 367 2.66 -5.79 -18.12
CA ARG A 367 3.28 -4.72 -18.93
C ARG A 367 4.62 -4.24 -18.36
N ILE A 368 4.93 -4.55 -17.11
CA ILE A 368 6.16 -4.11 -16.45
C ILE A 368 7.36 -4.84 -17.05
N THR A 369 8.41 -4.09 -17.37
CA THR A 369 9.63 -4.63 -18.01
C THR A 369 10.90 -4.43 -17.19
N CYS A 370 10.87 -3.62 -16.14
CA CYS A 370 12.01 -3.41 -15.25
C CYS A 370 11.97 -4.35 -14.03
N PRO A 371 13.12 -4.56 -13.35
CA PRO A 371 13.17 -5.26 -12.07
C PRO A 371 12.24 -4.67 -11.01
N VAL A 372 11.57 -5.53 -10.24
CA VAL A 372 10.60 -5.12 -9.22
C VAL A 372 10.80 -5.83 -7.89
N ARG A 373 10.68 -5.08 -6.79
CA ARG A 373 10.65 -5.60 -5.41
C ARG A 373 9.30 -5.27 -4.79
N VAL A 374 8.64 -6.27 -4.21
CA VAL A 374 7.31 -6.13 -3.60
C VAL A 374 7.38 -6.54 -2.14
N SER A 375 6.75 -5.79 -1.22
CA SER A 375 6.58 -6.22 0.17
C SER A 375 5.14 -6.60 0.47
N VAL A 376 4.93 -7.62 1.32
CA VAL A 376 3.63 -8.10 1.75
C VAL A 376 3.60 -8.35 3.25
N GLY A 377 2.57 -7.85 3.95
CA GLY A 377 2.29 -8.17 5.35
C GLY A 377 1.33 -9.35 5.44
N PHE A 378 1.69 -10.41 6.20
CA PHE A 378 0.86 -11.62 6.28
C PHE A 378 -0.41 -11.45 7.13
N ILE A 379 -0.48 -10.38 7.93
CA ILE A 379 -1.69 -10.00 8.69
C ILE A 379 -2.24 -8.63 8.28
N ASP A 380 -1.97 -8.22 7.04
CA ASP A 380 -2.47 -6.96 6.50
C ASP A 380 -3.97 -7.08 6.17
N GLU A 381 -4.82 -6.44 6.98
CA GLU A 381 -6.29 -6.40 6.80
C GLU A 381 -6.74 -5.27 5.84
N THR A 382 -5.83 -4.36 5.47
CA THR A 382 -6.09 -3.24 4.53
C THR A 382 -5.83 -3.64 3.09
N CYS A 383 -4.62 -4.18 2.83
CA CYS A 383 -4.23 -4.74 1.54
C CYS A 383 -3.94 -6.23 1.74
N PRO A 384 -4.95 -7.10 1.65
CA PRO A 384 -4.81 -8.51 1.98
C PRO A 384 -3.67 -9.17 1.22
N PRO A 385 -2.89 -10.07 1.86
CA PRO A 385 -1.70 -10.65 1.24
C PRO A 385 -2.02 -11.40 -0.06
N ALA A 386 -3.19 -12.01 -0.19
CA ALA A 386 -3.61 -12.66 -1.43
C ALA A 386 -3.76 -11.65 -2.59
N ALA A 387 -4.24 -10.44 -2.31
CA ALA A 387 -4.34 -9.37 -3.32
C ALA A 387 -2.95 -8.88 -3.76
N VAL A 388 -2.00 -8.76 -2.84
CA VAL A 388 -0.59 -8.44 -3.15
C VAL A 388 0.03 -9.50 -4.05
N TYR A 389 -0.18 -10.78 -3.70
CA TYR A 389 0.35 -11.90 -4.49
C TYR A 389 -0.29 -12.00 -5.88
N ALA A 390 -1.56 -11.67 -6.04
CA ALA A 390 -2.20 -11.62 -7.36
C ALA A 390 -1.48 -10.64 -8.30
N GLY A 391 -1.08 -9.47 -7.80
CA GLY A 391 -0.27 -8.50 -8.55
C GLY A 391 1.16 -9.00 -8.79
N TYR A 392 1.82 -9.52 -7.76
CA TYR A 392 3.20 -10.02 -7.86
C TYR A 392 3.35 -11.21 -8.82
N ASN A 393 2.45 -12.17 -8.75
CA ASN A 393 2.49 -13.37 -9.61
C ASN A 393 2.27 -13.03 -11.08
N ALA A 394 1.47 -11.98 -11.36
CA ALA A 394 1.21 -11.52 -12.72
C ALA A 394 2.43 -10.81 -13.38
N LEU A 395 3.47 -10.43 -12.62
CA LEU A 395 4.72 -9.87 -13.16
C LEU A 395 5.44 -10.91 -14.02
N ARG A 396 5.79 -10.53 -15.25
CA ARG A 396 6.49 -11.38 -16.23
C ARG A 396 8.01 -11.20 -16.24
N VAL A 397 8.52 -10.18 -15.54
CA VAL A 397 9.96 -9.93 -15.43
C VAL A 397 10.65 -11.04 -14.66
N ALA A 398 11.84 -11.45 -15.10
CA ALA A 398 12.62 -12.49 -14.43
C ALA A 398 13.19 -12.00 -13.09
N ASP A 399 13.65 -10.75 -13.03
CA ASP A 399 14.19 -10.14 -11.81
C ASP A 399 13.06 -9.51 -10.98
N LYS A 400 12.33 -10.35 -10.26
CA LYS A 400 11.33 -9.95 -9.27
C LYS A 400 11.56 -10.65 -7.93
N GLN A 401 11.29 -9.95 -6.82
CA GLN A 401 11.36 -10.53 -5.48
C GLN A 401 10.18 -10.02 -4.65
N ILE A 402 9.66 -10.90 -3.77
CA ILE A 402 8.68 -10.53 -2.76
C ILE A 402 9.28 -10.75 -1.37
N GLY A 403 9.15 -9.76 -0.50
CA GLY A 403 9.59 -9.83 0.89
C GLY A 403 8.39 -10.04 1.82
N HIS A 404 8.50 -11.01 2.72
CA HIS A 404 7.45 -11.42 3.63
C HIS A 404 7.59 -10.72 4.98
N GLY A 405 6.62 -9.90 5.33
CA GLY A 405 6.43 -9.37 6.67
C GLY A 405 5.54 -10.31 7.50
N ILE A 406 6.11 -11.43 7.98
CA ILE A 406 5.41 -12.36 8.86
C ILE A 406 5.04 -11.61 10.15
N GLY A 407 3.76 -11.65 10.56
CA GLY A 407 3.27 -10.87 11.69
C GLY A 407 3.14 -9.36 11.46
N MET A 408 3.42 -8.87 10.24
CA MET A 408 3.30 -7.44 9.91
C MET A 408 1.91 -7.11 9.38
N PRO A 409 1.27 -6.08 9.95
CA PRO A 409 0.03 -5.49 9.41
C PRO A 409 0.34 -4.58 8.21
N HIS A 410 -0.57 -3.64 7.91
CA HIS A 410 -0.43 -2.68 6.81
C HIS A 410 0.70 -1.67 7.04
N ARG A 411 1.94 -2.10 6.87
CA ARG A 411 3.14 -1.25 6.95
C ARG A 411 4.31 -1.85 6.18
N VAL A 412 5.23 -0.98 5.79
CA VAL A 412 6.55 -1.38 5.29
C VAL A 412 7.39 -1.84 6.49
N PHE A 413 8.07 -2.96 6.38
CA PHE A 413 8.95 -3.43 7.45
C PHE A 413 10.40 -2.95 7.22
N PRO A 414 11.11 -2.57 8.31
CA PRO A 414 12.37 -1.85 8.23
C PRO A 414 13.45 -2.57 7.40
N GLU A 415 13.57 -3.89 7.53
CA GLU A 415 14.58 -4.69 6.84
C GLU A 415 14.38 -4.67 5.31
N PHE A 416 13.13 -4.69 4.86
CA PHE A 416 12.81 -4.58 3.43
C PHE A 416 13.13 -3.19 2.90
N TYR A 417 12.73 -2.14 3.64
CA TYR A 417 13.02 -0.75 3.28
C TYR A 417 14.53 -0.50 3.18
N GLU A 418 15.31 -0.92 4.18
CA GLU A 418 16.76 -0.77 4.18
C GLU A 418 17.41 -1.50 3.00
N ARG A 419 16.99 -2.72 2.73
CA ARG A 419 17.55 -3.54 1.66
C ARG A 419 17.20 -3.02 0.27
N PHE A 420 15.94 -2.66 0.03
CA PHE A 420 15.46 -2.42 -1.32
C PHE A 420 15.29 -0.93 -1.66
N ASP A 421 14.82 -0.09 -0.76
CA ASP A 421 14.76 1.35 -1.03
C ASP A 421 16.12 2.01 -0.84
N GLN A 422 16.79 1.77 0.29
CA GLN A 422 18.04 2.45 0.59
C GLN A 422 19.22 1.91 -0.21
N LYS A 423 19.37 0.58 -0.28
CA LYS A 423 20.54 -0.04 -0.91
C LYS A 423 20.33 -0.35 -2.39
N TRP A 424 19.21 -1.00 -2.77
CA TRP A 424 19.03 -1.46 -4.14
C TRP A 424 18.47 -0.39 -5.07
N LEU A 425 17.37 0.31 -4.70
CA LEU A 425 16.74 1.31 -5.56
C LEU A 425 17.69 2.49 -5.80
N ARG A 426 18.36 2.96 -4.74
CA ARG A 426 19.27 4.12 -4.76
C ARG A 426 20.72 3.76 -5.02
N GLN A 427 21.02 2.52 -5.34
CA GLN A 427 22.35 2.12 -5.81
C GLN A 427 22.52 2.60 -7.26
N ARG A 428 23.63 3.38 -7.49
CA ARG A 428 24.08 3.84 -8.81
C ARG A 428 24.77 2.73 -9.57
#